data_4f6262aed17ded3ce52eed9722cde217
#
_entry.id   4f6262aed17ded3ce52eed9722cde217
#
_cell.length_a   1.000
_cell.length_b   1.000
_cell.length_c   1.000
_cell.angle_alpha   90.00
_cell.angle_beta   90.00
_cell.angle_gamma   90.00
#
_symmetry.space_group_name_H-M   'P 1'
#
loop_
_entity.id
_entity.type
_entity.pdbx_description
1 polymer ?
#
loop_
_entity_poly.entity_id
_entity_poly.type
_entity_poly.pdbx_seq_one_letter_code
_entity_poly.pdbx_strand_id
1 'polypeptide(L)'
;MEARDMLVVIENAAVVPQRIAPAAALATRFGARLTGFFASGYPIMASYGDVSGWSQLVDAYMDAQRREAAAAGAAFRETLDRDKLPGEWIFREADETGSAIAEAALYDLVVIGQPNPDAGLSGAIGVRP
;
A
#
# COMPACT_ATOMS: atom_id res chain seq x y z
N MET A 1 17.29 17.88 5.99
CA MET A 1 16.60 16.69 6.49
C MET A 1 17.21 15.45 5.86
N GLU A 2 17.68 14.55 6.67
CA GLU A 2 18.17 13.27 6.19
C GLU A 2 17.07 12.23 6.32
N ALA A 3 16.48 11.86 5.19
CA ALA A 3 15.52 10.78 5.16
C ALA A 3 16.27 9.48 4.86
N ARG A 4 16.36 8.57 5.82
CA ARG A 4 17.03 7.29 5.64
C ARG A 4 16.07 6.18 5.30
N ASP A 5 14.88 6.23 5.82
CA ASP A 5 13.85 5.23 5.62
C ASP A 5 12.59 5.91 5.11
N MET A 6 12.17 5.52 3.93
CA MET A 6 10.97 6.03 3.30
C MET A 6 9.95 4.92 3.13
N LEU A 7 8.69 5.25 3.35
CA LEU A 7 7.57 4.35 3.13
C LEU A 7 6.71 4.89 2.01
N VAL A 8 6.32 4.03 1.09
CA VAL A 8 5.29 4.37 0.10
C VAL A 8 4.10 3.45 0.29
N VAL A 9 2.92 4.03 0.43
CA VAL A 9 1.69 3.28 0.67
C VAL A 9 0.98 3.05 -0.67
N ILE A 10 0.67 1.80 -0.94
CA ILE A 10 0.06 1.35 -2.20
C ILE A 10 -1.26 0.67 -1.86
N GLU A 11 -2.33 1.05 -2.52
CA GLU A 11 -3.64 0.43 -2.32
C GLU A 11 -4.08 -0.48 -3.46
N ASN A 12 -3.41 -0.41 -4.61
CA ASN A 12 -3.67 -1.34 -5.72
C ASN A 12 -2.49 -1.33 -6.69
N ALA A 13 -2.42 -2.34 -7.56
CA ALA A 13 -1.31 -2.47 -8.49
C ALA A 13 -1.28 -1.37 -9.54
N ALA A 14 -2.43 -0.82 -9.91
CA ALA A 14 -2.52 0.18 -10.97
C ALA A 14 -1.81 1.49 -10.62
N VAL A 15 -1.74 1.84 -9.32
CA VAL A 15 -1.08 3.08 -8.90
C VAL A 15 0.43 2.95 -8.76
N VAL A 16 0.98 1.73 -8.84
CA VAL A 16 2.40 1.50 -8.59
C VAL A 16 3.29 2.35 -9.50
N PRO A 17 3.13 2.33 -10.84
CA PRO A 17 4.04 3.10 -11.68
C PRO A 17 4.03 4.59 -11.38
N GLN A 18 2.87 5.16 -11.16
CA GLN A 18 2.73 6.60 -10.92
C GLN A 18 3.23 7.03 -9.56
N ARG A 19 3.01 6.19 -8.55
CA ARG A 19 3.38 6.54 -7.18
C ARG A 19 4.83 6.20 -6.87
N ILE A 20 5.30 5.10 -7.40
CA ILE A 20 6.67 4.65 -7.13
C ILE A 20 7.70 5.55 -7.81
N ALA A 21 7.44 6.05 -9.00
CA ALA A 21 8.41 6.86 -9.72
C ALA A 21 8.88 8.08 -8.91
N PRO A 22 8.00 8.95 -8.38
CA PRO A 22 8.46 10.05 -7.55
C PRO A 22 9.07 9.60 -6.23
N ALA A 23 8.56 8.53 -5.62
CA ALA A 23 9.13 8.01 -4.38
C ALA A 23 10.53 7.47 -4.61
N ALA A 24 10.76 6.74 -5.69
CA ALA A 24 12.06 6.22 -6.04
C ALA A 24 13.06 7.35 -6.34
N ALA A 25 12.61 8.40 -7.02
CA ALA A 25 13.44 9.55 -7.29
C ALA A 25 13.88 10.24 -5.98
N LEU A 26 12.96 10.41 -5.04
CA LEU A 26 13.30 10.96 -3.73
C LEU A 26 14.25 10.06 -2.95
N ALA A 27 13.99 8.76 -2.96
CA ALA A 27 14.85 7.82 -2.26
C ALA A 27 16.26 7.84 -2.82
N THR A 28 16.40 7.90 -4.13
CA THR A 28 17.70 8.01 -4.79
C THR A 28 18.41 9.28 -4.36
N ARG A 29 17.68 10.39 -4.36
CA ARG A 29 18.24 11.69 -4.01
C ARG A 29 18.76 11.74 -2.57
N PHE A 30 18.03 11.10 -1.64
CA PHE A 30 18.41 11.11 -0.23
C PHE A 30 19.27 9.93 0.18
N GLY A 31 19.51 8.97 -0.73
CA GLY A 31 20.22 7.75 -0.37
C GLY A 31 19.44 6.90 0.62
N ALA A 32 18.11 6.90 0.51
CA ALA A 32 17.23 6.25 1.45
C ALA A 32 16.82 4.84 1.01
N ARG A 33 16.41 4.01 1.98
CA ARG A 33 15.71 2.77 1.70
C ARG A 33 14.26 3.10 1.37
N LEU A 34 13.68 2.39 0.42
CA LEU A 34 12.29 2.58 0.04
C LEU A 34 11.51 1.31 0.33
N THR A 35 10.57 1.39 1.26
CA THR A 35 9.71 0.27 1.62
C THR A 35 8.32 0.53 1.08
N GLY A 36 7.75 -0.46 0.39
CA GLY A 36 6.37 -0.43 -0.06
C GLY A 36 5.48 -1.14 0.94
N PHE A 37 4.35 -0.54 1.23
CA PHE A 37 3.35 -1.12 2.12
C PHE A 37 2.02 -1.20 1.39
N PHE A 38 1.46 -2.41 1.32
CA PHE A 38 0.15 -2.60 0.69
C PHE A 38 -0.95 -2.44 1.74
N ALA A 39 -1.77 -1.42 1.55
CA ALA A 39 -2.88 -1.12 2.44
C ALA A 39 -4.10 -1.91 2.00
N SER A 40 -4.33 -3.03 2.68
CA SER A 40 -5.46 -3.91 2.38
C SER A 40 -6.57 -3.67 3.39
N GLY A 41 -7.76 -3.30 2.88
CA GLY A 41 -8.92 -3.13 3.74
C GLY A 41 -9.56 -4.46 4.12
N TYR A 42 -10.20 -4.48 5.27
CA TYR A 42 -11.05 -5.60 5.65
C TYR A 42 -12.49 -5.31 5.22
N PRO A 43 -13.19 -6.27 4.61
CA PRO A 43 -14.55 -6.00 4.12
C PRO A 43 -15.48 -5.63 5.27
N ILE A 44 -16.17 -4.52 5.14
CA ILE A 44 -17.14 -4.08 6.14
C ILE A 44 -18.20 -5.16 6.40
N MET A 45 -18.56 -5.87 5.35
CA MET A 45 -19.54 -6.96 5.42
C MET A 45 -19.16 -8.05 6.39
N ALA A 46 -17.88 -8.26 6.63
CA ALA A 46 -17.41 -9.29 7.56
C ALA A 46 -17.81 -8.99 9.00
N SER A 47 -18.14 -7.76 9.32
CA SER A 47 -18.55 -7.38 10.67
C SER A 47 -20.04 -7.61 10.96
N TYR A 48 -20.83 -8.01 9.96
CA TYR A 48 -22.26 -8.24 10.13
C TYR A 48 -22.64 -9.67 10.51
N GLY A 49 -21.67 -10.52 10.80
CA GLY A 49 -21.91 -11.86 11.32
C GLY A 49 -22.29 -12.88 10.26
N ASP A 50 -22.93 -13.97 10.72
CA ASP A 50 -23.24 -15.11 9.88
C ASP A 50 -24.44 -14.87 9.00
N VAL A 51 -24.17 -14.38 7.80
CA VAL A 51 -25.17 -14.40 6.73
C VAL A 51 -24.76 -15.50 5.76
N SER A 52 -25.73 -16.23 5.24
CA SER A 52 -25.45 -17.30 4.28
C SER A 52 -24.65 -16.78 3.09
N GLY A 53 -23.49 -17.36 2.83
CA GLY A 53 -22.60 -16.95 1.76
C GLY A 53 -21.58 -15.88 2.11
N TRP A 54 -21.65 -15.29 3.29
CA TRP A 54 -20.72 -14.24 3.72
C TRP A 54 -19.28 -14.70 3.76
N SER A 55 -19.03 -15.88 4.36
CA SER A 55 -17.66 -16.38 4.50
C SER A 55 -17.02 -16.60 3.13
N GLN A 56 -17.80 -17.05 2.16
CA GLN A 56 -17.29 -17.24 0.79
C GLN A 56 -16.98 -15.91 0.13
N LEU A 57 -17.80 -14.88 0.36
CA LEU A 57 -17.54 -13.54 -0.17
C LEU A 57 -16.30 -12.92 0.46
N VAL A 58 -16.13 -13.08 1.77
CA VAL A 58 -14.95 -12.59 2.47
C VAL A 58 -13.70 -13.30 1.96
N ASP A 59 -13.75 -14.61 1.80
CA ASP A 59 -12.62 -15.38 1.30
C ASP A 59 -12.24 -14.95 -0.13
N ALA A 60 -13.23 -14.75 -0.99
CA ALA A 60 -12.98 -14.28 -2.35
C ALA A 60 -12.36 -12.88 -2.36
N TYR A 61 -12.83 -11.99 -1.49
CA TYR A 61 -12.27 -10.65 -1.36
C TYR A 61 -10.81 -10.71 -0.90
N MET A 62 -10.53 -11.50 0.13
CA MET A 62 -9.18 -11.62 0.66
C MET A 62 -8.23 -12.24 -0.36
N ASP A 63 -8.69 -13.23 -1.12
CA ASP A 63 -7.90 -13.80 -2.19
C ASP A 63 -7.58 -12.77 -3.28
N ALA A 64 -8.56 -11.94 -3.63
CA ALA A 64 -8.35 -10.87 -4.59
C ALA A 64 -7.32 -9.86 -4.06
N GLN A 65 -7.36 -9.53 -2.78
CA GLN A 65 -6.40 -8.64 -2.16
C GLN A 65 -4.99 -9.23 -2.17
N ARG A 66 -4.86 -10.52 -1.91
CA ARG A 66 -3.56 -11.20 -1.97
C ARG A 66 -2.97 -11.17 -3.37
N ARG A 67 -3.79 -11.42 -4.37
CA ARG A 67 -3.34 -11.34 -5.77
C ARG A 67 -2.94 -9.92 -6.15
N GLU A 68 -3.71 -8.95 -5.73
CA GLU A 68 -3.42 -7.54 -6.00
C GLU A 68 -2.11 -7.13 -5.32
N ALA A 69 -1.92 -7.53 -4.08
CA ALA A 69 -0.69 -7.25 -3.34
C ALA A 69 0.52 -7.91 -3.99
N ALA A 70 0.36 -9.14 -4.48
CA ALA A 70 1.46 -9.83 -5.17
C ALA A 70 1.84 -9.11 -6.47
N ALA A 71 0.86 -8.68 -7.24
CA ALA A 71 1.11 -7.94 -8.48
C ALA A 71 1.79 -6.59 -8.20
N ALA A 72 1.29 -5.87 -7.20
CA ALA A 72 1.87 -4.59 -6.80
C ALA A 72 3.30 -4.79 -6.29
N GLY A 73 3.52 -5.82 -5.48
CA GLY A 73 4.85 -6.13 -4.95
C GLY A 73 5.85 -6.47 -6.03
N ALA A 74 5.43 -7.23 -7.05
CA ALA A 74 6.30 -7.56 -8.17
C ALA A 74 6.72 -6.30 -8.94
N ALA A 75 5.77 -5.41 -9.22
CA ALA A 75 6.06 -4.14 -9.89
C ALA A 75 6.97 -3.26 -9.04
N PHE A 76 6.77 -3.25 -7.74
CA PHE A 76 7.60 -2.49 -6.81
C PHE A 76 9.05 -3.01 -6.81
N ARG A 77 9.23 -4.32 -6.69
CA ARG A 77 10.56 -4.93 -6.71
C ARG A 77 11.29 -4.67 -8.02
N GLU A 78 10.57 -4.72 -9.13
CA GLU A 78 11.14 -4.42 -10.43
C GLU A 78 11.71 -2.99 -10.46
N THR A 79 10.98 -2.04 -9.90
CA THR A 79 11.46 -0.66 -9.81
C THR A 79 12.69 -0.54 -8.92
N LEU A 80 12.69 -1.21 -7.77
CA LEU A 80 13.86 -1.19 -6.89
C LEU A 80 15.09 -1.77 -7.58
N ASP A 81 14.92 -2.88 -8.28
CA ASP A 81 16.03 -3.53 -8.98
C ASP A 81 16.57 -2.65 -10.11
N ARG A 82 15.68 -2.04 -10.87
CA ARG A 82 16.06 -1.15 -11.96
C ARG A 82 16.84 0.06 -11.47
N ASP A 83 16.39 0.66 -10.38
CA ASP A 83 16.99 1.87 -9.83
C ASP A 83 18.05 1.58 -8.79
N LYS A 84 18.32 0.30 -8.52
CA LYS A 84 19.30 -0.17 -7.55
C LYS A 84 19.08 0.42 -6.16
N LEU A 85 17.82 0.44 -5.75
CA LEU A 85 17.41 0.96 -4.44
C LEU A 85 17.28 -0.17 -3.43
N PRO A 86 17.76 0.02 -2.20
CA PRO A 86 17.45 -0.90 -1.13
C PRO A 86 16.03 -0.71 -0.65
N GLY A 87 15.39 -1.79 -0.24
CA GLY A 87 14.03 -1.71 0.28
C GLY A 87 13.37 -3.06 0.39
N GLU A 88 12.13 -3.04 0.83
CA GLU A 88 11.33 -4.24 0.99
C GLU A 88 9.86 -3.97 0.73
N TRP A 89 9.10 -5.03 0.57
CA TRP A 89 7.67 -4.98 0.35
C TRP A 89 6.95 -5.61 1.53
N ILE A 90 5.97 -4.90 2.08
CA ILE A 90 5.20 -5.35 3.22
C ILE A 90 3.74 -5.48 2.84
N PHE A 91 3.17 -6.65 3.10
CA PHE A 91 1.73 -6.87 2.97
C PHE A 91 1.21 -7.49 4.27
N ARG A 92 0.21 -6.85 4.85
CA ARG A 92 -0.48 -7.36 6.04
C ARG A 92 -1.96 -7.50 5.74
N GLU A 93 -2.49 -8.68 6.01
CA GLU A 93 -3.89 -8.97 5.74
C GLU A 93 -4.80 -8.38 6.80
N ALA A 94 -5.98 -7.97 6.35
CA ALA A 94 -7.14 -7.69 7.21
C ALA A 94 -6.94 -6.60 8.26
N ASP A 95 -5.94 -5.78 8.11
CA ASP A 95 -5.78 -4.65 9.02
C ASP A 95 -5.26 -3.47 8.24
N GLU A 96 -6.14 -2.57 8.05
CA GLU A 96 -5.93 -1.45 7.14
C GLU A 96 -5.28 -0.25 7.81
N THR A 97 -6.09 0.55 8.47
CA THR A 97 -5.69 1.87 8.93
C THR A 97 -4.74 1.80 10.10
N GLY A 98 -4.98 0.89 11.03
CA GLY A 98 -4.14 0.75 12.21
C GLY A 98 -2.72 0.32 11.87
N SER A 99 -2.58 -0.67 10.99
CA SER A 99 -1.27 -1.14 10.55
C SER A 99 -0.54 -0.09 9.74
N ALA A 100 -1.24 0.62 8.87
CA ALA A 100 -0.62 1.67 8.06
C ALA A 100 -0.09 2.81 8.94
N ILE A 101 -0.86 3.23 9.93
CA ILE A 101 -0.43 4.28 10.87
C ILE A 101 0.77 3.80 11.68
N ALA A 102 0.72 2.58 12.18
CA ALA A 102 1.82 2.03 12.98
C ALA A 102 3.10 1.92 12.14
N GLU A 103 3.00 1.45 10.91
CA GLU A 103 4.15 1.40 10.01
C GLU A 103 4.68 2.79 9.71
N ALA A 104 3.79 3.74 9.40
CA ALA A 104 4.20 5.09 9.03
C ALA A 104 5.04 5.74 10.12
N ALA A 105 4.76 5.44 11.39
CA ALA A 105 5.49 6.01 12.52
C ALA A 105 6.96 5.56 12.59
N LEU A 106 7.33 4.50 11.87
CA LEU A 106 8.69 3.96 11.87
C LEU A 106 9.58 4.60 10.79
N TYR A 107 9.04 5.45 9.96
CA TYR A 107 9.75 5.96 8.78
C TYR A 107 9.94 7.47 8.86
N ASP A 108 11.00 7.94 8.23
CA ASP A 108 11.32 9.37 8.20
C ASP A 108 10.42 10.14 7.26
N LEU A 109 9.97 9.50 6.18
CA LEU A 109 9.13 10.11 5.18
C LEU A 109 8.13 9.09 4.65
N VAL A 110 6.89 9.50 4.52
CA VAL A 110 5.82 8.62 4.01
C VAL A 110 5.20 9.26 2.79
N VAL A 111 5.14 8.48 1.71
CA VAL A 111 4.52 8.89 0.45
C VAL A 111 3.16 8.19 0.35
N ILE A 112 2.11 8.96 0.26
CA ILE A 112 0.76 8.45 0.07
C ILE A 112 0.11 9.16 -1.10
N GLY A 113 -0.84 8.49 -1.72
CA GLY A 113 -1.59 9.08 -2.81
C GLY A 113 -2.71 9.95 -2.31
N GLN A 114 -3.08 10.94 -3.12
CA GLN A 114 -4.27 11.71 -2.84
C GLN A 114 -5.51 10.93 -3.28
N PRO A 115 -6.62 11.05 -2.55
CA PRO A 115 -7.87 10.45 -3.00
C PRO A 115 -8.25 10.99 -4.38
N ASN A 116 -8.67 10.08 -5.26
CA ASN A 116 -9.19 10.47 -6.57
C ASN A 116 -10.68 10.82 -6.41
N PRO A 117 -11.07 12.07 -6.68
CA PRO A 117 -12.47 12.48 -6.52
C PRO A 117 -13.43 11.70 -7.44
N ASP A 118 -12.92 11.13 -8.53
CA ASP A 118 -13.72 10.33 -9.44
C ASP A 118 -13.82 8.86 -9.04
N ALA A 119 -13.09 8.44 -8.01
CA ALA A 119 -13.05 7.05 -7.58
C ALA A 119 -14.10 6.70 -6.52
N GLY A 120 -15.00 7.61 -6.19
CA GLY A 120 -16.05 7.37 -5.21
C GLY A 120 -15.50 7.23 -3.80
N LEU A 121 -16.19 6.41 -2.98
CA LEU A 121 -15.86 6.29 -1.56
C LEU A 121 -14.45 5.80 -1.30
N SER A 122 -13.95 4.93 -2.16
CA SER A 122 -12.60 4.39 -1.95
C SER A 122 -11.53 5.46 -2.09
N GLY A 123 -11.76 6.46 -2.92
CA GLY A 123 -10.86 7.60 -3.05
C GLY A 123 -10.96 8.58 -1.89
N ALA A 124 -12.10 8.61 -1.19
CA ALA A 124 -12.34 9.57 -0.12
C ALA A 124 -11.74 9.15 1.23
N ILE A 125 -11.32 7.91 1.38
CA ILE A 125 -10.86 7.36 2.67
C ILE A 125 -9.34 7.53 2.85
N GLY A 126 -8.68 8.13 1.90
CA GLY A 126 -7.23 8.31 1.99
C GLY A 126 -6.83 9.24 3.13
N VAL A 127 -5.71 8.91 3.78
CA VAL A 127 -5.08 9.80 4.73
C VAL A 127 -4.38 10.89 3.93
N ARG A 128 -4.66 12.13 4.27
CA ARG A 128 -4.05 13.26 3.57
C ARG A 128 -2.70 13.61 4.20
N PRO A 129 -1.72 13.92 3.38
CA PRO A 129 -0.44 14.40 3.90
C PRO A 129 -0.58 15.74 4.62
#